data_039c7a0fefadd0e89517ea6217bbc8b1
#
_entry.id   039c7a0fefadd0e89517ea6217bbc8b1
#
_cell.length_a   1.000
_cell.length_b   1.000
_cell.length_c   1.000
_cell.angle_alpha   90.00
_cell.angle_beta   90.00
_cell.angle_gamma   90.00
#
_symmetry.space_group_name_H-M   'P 1'
#
loop_
_entity.id
_entity.type
_entity.pdbx_description
1 polymer ?
#
loop_
_entity_poly.entity_id
_entity_poly.type
_entity_poly.pdbx_seq_one_letter_code
_entity_poly.pdbx_strand_id
1 'polypeptide(L)'
;SISPPQAALRTPSASGIRPAPCRRHTFAHMQLSELKTLHVSKLLDMATELAIENANRMRKQELIYAILKAKAKNGDTIFGDGTLEVLSDGFGFLRSSDTSYLANPDDIYVSPSQVRRFNLRTGDTIAGEIRTPKDGERYVALTKLESINGFPPEANKNKIMFENLTPLHPTRHLRLERDIKADENITSRVIDMIAPVGAGQRGLIVSPPKSGKTVMLQNIAHAISANHPEVVLIVLLIDERPEEVTEMTRTVKGEVVASTFDEPATRHVAVAEMVIEKAKRLVEHKKDVVILLDSITRLARAYNTV
;
A
#
# COMPACT_ATOMS: atom_id res chain seq x y z
N SER A 1 29.37 25.55 55.56
CA SER A 1 28.76 24.52 54.69
C SER A 1 28.70 25.06 53.30
N ILE A 2 29.67 24.60 52.53
CA ILE A 2 29.88 24.97 51.11
C ILE A 2 29.32 23.85 50.26
N SER A 3 28.30 24.15 49.47
CA SER A 3 27.74 23.19 48.48
C SER A 3 28.60 23.21 47.19
N PRO A 4 28.92 22.05 46.57
CA PRO A 4 29.66 22.00 45.32
C PRO A 4 28.75 22.32 44.11
N PRO A 5 29.34 22.81 43.00
CA PRO A 5 28.58 23.14 41.78
C PRO A 5 28.20 21.91 41.01
N GLN A 6 26.93 21.84 40.60
CA GLN A 6 26.43 20.84 39.68
C GLN A 6 26.98 21.08 38.27
N ALA A 7 27.77 20.15 37.79
CA ALA A 7 28.21 20.10 36.40
C ALA A 7 27.01 19.64 35.50
N ALA A 8 26.56 20.54 34.64
CA ALA A 8 25.55 20.24 33.63
C ALA A 8 26.16 19.31 32.56
N LEU A 9 25.72 18.07 32.54
CA LEU A 9 25.98 17.13 31.44
C LEU A 9 25.24 17.62 30.19
N ARG A 10 25.99 18.21 29.26
CA ARG A 10 25.51 18.49 27.92
C ARG A 10 25.34 17.16 27.17
N THR A 11 24.11 16.75 26.93
CA THR A 11 23.79 15.70 25.98
C THR A 11 24.09 16.22 24.55
N PRO A 12 24.79 15.46 23.71
CA PRO A 12 24.97 15.85 22.31
C PRO A 12 23.62 15.79 21.60
N SER A 13 23.23 16.92 20.99
CA SER A 13 22.05 16.99 20.12
C SER A 13 22.26 16.01 18.97
N ALA A 14 21.39 15.02 18.86
CA ALA A 14 21.29 14.19 17.69
C ALA A 14 20.95 15.10 16.50
N SER A 15 21.93 15.30 15.62
CA SER A 15 21.75 15.96 14.33
C SER A 15 20.73 15.12 13.54
N GLY A 16 19.50 15.61 13.51
CA GLY A 16 18.44 15.01 12.70
C GLY A 16 18.83 15.08 11.24
N ILE A 17 19.23 13.94 10.69
CA ILE A 17 19.28 13.74 9.25
C ILE A 17 17.82 13.72 8.80
N ARG A 18 17.32 14.87 8.35
CA ARG A 18 16.07 14.94 7.61
C ARG A 18 16.26 14.09 6.36
N PRO A 19 15.41 13.12 6.07
CA PRO A 19 15.43 12.46 4.78
C PRO A 19 15.19 13.54 3.73
N ALA A 20 16.15 13.70 2.82
CA ALA A 20 16.01 14.61 1.70
C ALA A 20 14.75 14.25 0.93
N PRO A 21 13.92 15.23 0.50
CA PRO A 21 12.80 14.94 -0.36
C PRO A 21 13.35 14.25 -1.60
N CYS A 22 12.79 13.09 -1.91
CA CYS A 22 13.11 12.30 -3.10
C CYS A 22 13.06 13.27 -4.29
N ARG A 23 14.21 13.64 -4.84
CA ARG A 23 14.30 14.46 -6.06
C ARG A 23 13.55 13.66 -7.12
N ARG A 24 12.39 14.14 -7.52
CA ARG A 24 11.77 13.75 -8.77
C ARG A 24 12.76 14.09 -9.87
N HIS A 25 13.55 13.11 -10.28
CA HIS A 25 14.30 13.24 -11.52
C HIS A 25 13.25 13.31 -12.62
N THR A 26 13.10 14.49 -13.20
CA THR A 26 12.36 14.77 -14.43
C THR A 26 13.11 14.13 -15.61
N PHE A 27 13.13 12.82 -15.65
CA PHE A 27 13.27 12.08 -16.88
C PHE A 27 11.87 11.62 -17.25
N ALA A 28 11.53 11.64 -18.54
CA ALA A 28 10.24 11.20 -19.07
C ALA A 28 10.09 9.67 -18.91
N HIS A 29 10.03 9.20 -17.69
CA HIS A 29 9.82 7.81 -17.34
C HIS A 29 8.32 7.57 -17.21
N MET A 30 7.79 6.72 -18.09
CA MET A 30 6.39 6.37 -18.08
C MET A 30 6.16 5.27 -17.05
N GLN A 31 5.28 5.52 -16.07
CA GLN A 31 4.86 4.53 -15.10
C GLN A 31 3.64 3.76 -15.63
N LEU A 32 3.67 2.44 -15.50
CA LEU A 32 2.55 1.57 -15.89
C LEU A 32 1.29 1.89 -15.07
N SER A 33 1.43 2.23 -13.80
CA SER A 33 0.35 2.66 -12.91
C SER A 33 -0.34 3.94 -13.43
N GLU A 34 0.41 4.92 -13.92
CA GLU A 34 -0.15 6.15 -14.51
C GLU A 34 -0.98 5.84 -15.76
N LEU A 35 -0.50 4.95 -16.64
CA LEU A 35 -1.26 4.54 -17.84
C LEU A 35 -2.59 3.88 -17.48
N LYS A 36 -2.62 3.07 -16.42
CA LYS A 36 -3.85 2.40 -15.95
C LYS A 36 -4.91 3.39 -15.46
N THR A 37 -4.50 4.51 -14.85
CA THR A 37 -5.42 5.55 -14.34
C THR A 37 -5.97 6.47 -15.42
N LEU A 38 -5.30 6.56 -16.59
CA LEU A 38 -5.75 7.43 -17.69
C LEU A 38 -7.08 6.98 -18.27
N HIS A 39 -7.88 7.98 -18.66
CA HIS A 39 -9.11 7.75 -19.41
C HIS A 39 -8.82 7.24 -20.82
N VAL A 40 -9.70 6.41 -21.36
CA VAL A 40 -9.50 5.75 -22.68
C VAL A 40 -9.25 6.76 -23.79
N SER A 41 -9.86 7.93 -23.77
CA SER A 41 -9.63 8.98 -24.78
C SER A 41 -8.17 9.41 -24.83
N LYS A 42 -7.51 9.65 -23.69
CA LYS A 42 -6.09 10.03 -23.65
C LYS A 42 -5.17 8.92 -24.11
N LEU A 43 -5.55 7.67 -23.82
CA LEU A 43 -4.80 6.50 -24.31
C LEU A 43 -4.91 6.38 -25.83
N LEU A 44 -6.07 6.71 -26.42
CA LEU A 44 -6.25 6.74 -27.87
C LEU A 44 -5.45 7.88 -28.54
N ASP A 45 -5.39 9.05 -27.92
CA ASP A 45 -4.55 10.16 -28.40
C ASP A 45 -3.07 9.74 -28.45
N MET A 46 -2.56 9.14 -27.36
CA MET A 46 -1.20 8.61 -27.29
C MET A 46 -0.95 7.48 -28.30
N ALA A 47 -1.94 6.63 -28.55
CA ALA A 47 -1.82 5.55 -29.54
C ALA A 47 -1.76 6.10 -30.97
N THR A 48 -2.47 7.20 -31.24
CA THR A 48 -2.45 7.89 -32.51
C THR A 48 -1.08 8.55 -32.76
N GLU A 49 -0.51 9.21 -31.73
CA GLU A 49 0.84 9.78 -31.78
C GLU A 49 1.92 8.72 -32.06
N LEU A 50 1.72 7.48 -31.54
CA LEU A 50 2.62 6.36 -31.74
C LEU A 50 2.31 5.56 -33.01
N ALA A 51 1.40 6.01 -33.86
CA ALA A 51 0.97 5.38 -35.11
C ALA A 51 0.54 3.90 -34.94
N ILE A 52 -0.19 3.59 -33.85
CA ILE A 52 -0.70 2.24 -33.57
C ILE A 52 -1.95 1.99 -34.43
N GLU A 53 -1.90 1.00 -35.30
CA GLU A 53 -3.03 0.61 -36.13
C GLU A 53 -4.16 0.00 -35.32
N ASN A 54 -5.41 0.26 -35.70
CA ASN A 54 -6.63 -0.29 -35.07
C ASN A 54 -6.83 0.02 -33.58
N ALA A 55 -6.20 1.07 -33.03
CA ALA A 55 -6.30 1.45 -31.62
C ALA A 55 -7.76 1.59 -31.12
N ASN A 56 -8.66 2.08 -31.95
CA ASN A 56 -10.08 2.29 -31.63
C ASN A 56 -10.89 1.00 -31.42
N ARG A 57 -10.37 -0.14 -31.83
CA ARG A 57 -11.03 -1.45 -31.69
C ARG A 57 -10.46 -2.29 -30.55
N MET A 58 -9.37 -1.86 -29.94
CA MET A 58 -8.69 -2.55 -28.86
C MET A 58 -9.38 -2.30 -27.51
N ARG A 59 -9.39 -3.30 -26.65
CA ARG A 59 -9.77 -3.13 -25.25
C ARG A 59 -8.74 -2.27 -24.54
N LYS A 60 -9.11 -1.60 -23.43
CA LYS A 60 -8.21 -0.74 -22.67
C LYS A 60 -6.86 -1.40 -22.35
N GLN A 61 -6.88 -2.67 -21.95
CA GLN A 61 -5.68 -3.45 -21.65
C GLN A 61 -4.80 -3.68 -22.88
N GLU A 62 -5.39 -4.10 -24.00
CA GLU A 62 -4.69 -4.31 -25.27
C GLU A 62 -4.05 -3.01 -25.77
N LEU A 63 -4.75 -1.90 -25.58
CA LEU A 63 -4.28 -0.57 -25.96
C LEU A 63 -3.06 -0.15 -25.11
N ILE A 64 -3.11 -0.38 -23.79
CA ILE A 64 -1.97 -0.14 -22.89
C ILE A 64 -0.77 -1.00 -23.32
N TYR A 65 -0.97 -2.29 -23.63
CA TYR A 65 0.09 -3.17 -24.12
C TYR A 65 0.69 -2.70 -25.44
N ALA A 66 -0.15 -2.26 -26.38
CA ALA A 66 0.30 -1.75 -27.67
C ALA A 66 1.15 -0.47 -27.50
N ILE A 67 0.74 0.45 -26.62
CA ILE A 67 1.48 1.66 -26.27
C ILE A 67 2.83 1.31 -25.65
N LEU A 68 2.86 0.37 -24.68
CA LEU A 68 4.09 -0.09 -24.05
C LEU A 68 5.05 -0.72 -25.07
N LYS A 69 4.53 -1.56 -25.99
CA LYS A 69 5.32 -2.20 -27.04
C LYS A 69 5.91 -1.18 -28.02
N ALA A 70 5.14 -0.17 -28.41
CA ALA A 70 5.59 0.90 -29.29
C ALA A 70 6.69 1.76 -28.62
N LYS A 71 6.52 2.13 -27.36
CA LYS A 71 7.51 2.89 -26.61
C LYS A 71 8.78 2.11 -26.32
N ALA A 72 8.66 0.81 -25.97
CA ALA A 72 9.84 -0.05 -25.82
C ALA A 72 10.66 -0.16 -27.10
N LYS A 73 10.01 -0.15 -28.28
CA LYS A 73 10.71 -0.10 -29.58
C LYS A 73 11.46 1.20 -29.82
N ASN A 74 10.94 2.31 -29.26
CA ASN A 74 11.59 3.62 -29.34
C ASN A 74 12.74 3.81 -28.34
N GLY A 75 13.01 2.79 -27.50
CA GLY A 75 14.09 2.82 -26.51
C GLY A 75 13.73 3.45 -25.18
N ASP A 76 12.46 3.76 -24.97
CA ASP A 76 11.99 4.30 -23.67
C ASP A 76 12.01 3.21 -22.60
N THR A 77 12.54 3.54 -21.42
CA THR A 77 12.46 2.68 -20.24
C THR A 77 11.08 2.76 -19.62
N ILE A 78 10.47 1.62 -19.38
CA ILE A 78 9.15 1.52 -18.76
C ILE A 78 9.34 1.10 -17.31
N PHE A 79 8.64 1.78 -16.40
CA PHE A 79 8.65 1.48 -14.98
C PHE A 79 7.33 0.87 -14.55
N GLY A 80 7.42 -0.12 -13.67
CA GLY A 80 6.28 -0.73 -13.01
C GLY A 80 6.51 -0.83 -11.53
N ASP A 81 5.42 -0.75 -10.79
CA ASP A 81 5.38 -0.91 -9.35
C ASP A 81 4.23 -1.83 -8.94
N GLY A 82 4.34 -2.39 -7.76
CA GLY A 82 3.31 -3.27 -7.19
C GLY A 82 3.76 -3.94 -5.91
N THR A 83 2.83 -4.65 -5.28
CA THR A 83 3.11 -5.46 -4.10
C THR A 83 3.40 -6.90 -4.50
N LEU A 84 4.53 -7.44 -4.07
CA LEU A 84 4.98 -8.77 -4.42
C LEU A 84 4.17 -9.86 -3.71
N GLU A 85 3.66 -10.80 -4.48
CA GLU A 85 3.19 -12.10 -4.01
C GLU A 85 4.16 -13.17 -4.51
N VAL A 86 4.79 -13.90 -3.59
CA VAL A 86 5.68 -15.01 -3.91
C VAL A 86 4.90 -16.31 -3.87
N LEU A 87 4.93 -17.08 -4.96
CA LEU A 87 4.27 -18.37 -5.06
C LEU A 87 5.18 -19.51 -4.57
N SER A 88 4.59 -20.69 -4.34
CA SER A 88 5.28 -21.90 -3.85
C SER A 88 6.50 -22.29 -4.71
N ASP A 89 6.46 -22.02 -6.00
CA ASP A 89 7.51 -22.33 -6.96
C ASP A 89 8.70 -21.36 -6.90
N GLY A 90 8.63 -20.34 -6.01
CA GLY A 90 9.71 -19.40 -5.75
C GLY A 90 9.78 -18.23 -6.72
N PHE A 91 8.91 -18.12 -7.71
CA PHE A 91 8.72 -16.90 -8.50
C PHE A 91 7.59 -16.05 -7.90
N GLY A 92 7.46 -14.81 -8.35
CA GLY A 92 6.41 -13.94 -7.83
C GLY A 92 5.77 -13.07 -8.89
N PHE A 93 4.67 -12.41 -8.48
CA PHE A 93 3.98 -11.40 -9.26
C PHE A 93 3.82 -10.12 -8.47
N LEU A 94 3.97 -8.97 -9.12
CA LEU A 94 3.62 -7.69 -8.54
C LEU A 94 2.14 -7.44 -8.78
N ARG A 95 1.39 -7.42 -7.69
CA ARG A 95 -0.06 -7.18 -7.66
C ARG A 95 -0.34 -5.70 -7.46
N SER A 96 -1.42 -5.20 -8.09
CA SER A 96 -1.88 -3.83 -7.90
C SER A 96 -2.85 -3.71 -6.72
N SER A 97 -2.71 -2.64 -5.94
CA SER A 97 -3.70 -2.26 -4.91
C SER A 97 -5.06 -1.90 -5.51
N ASP A 98 -5.09 -1.36 -6.73
CA ASP A 98 -6.32 -0.97 -7.43
C ASP A 98 -7.25 -2.16 -7.71
N THR A 99 -6.67 -3.35 -7.84
CA THR A 99 -7.41 -4.62 -8.02
C THR A 99 -7.53 -5.41 -6.73
N SER A 100 -7.29 -4.78 -5.57
CA SER A 100 -7.26 -5.44 -4.26
C SER A 100 -6.39 -6.70 -4.27
N TYR A 101 -5.23 -6.62 -4.92
CA TYR A 101 -4.24 -7.71 -5.05
C TYR A 101 -4.70 -8.97 -5.76
N LEU A 102 -5.78 -8.89 -6.55
CA LEU A 102 -6.19 -10.00 -7.41
C LEU A 102 -5.18 -10.31 -8.50
N ALA A 103 -5.14 -11.60 -8.85
CA ALA A 103 -4.44 -12.05 -10.04
C ALA A 103 -5.02 -11.41 -11.28
N ASN A 104 -4.17 -10.69 -12.02
CA ASN A 104 -4.55 -9.98 -13.23
C ASN A 104 -3.57 -10.34 -14.36
N PRO A 105 -4.01 -10.43 -15.62
CA PRO A 105 -3.10 -10.57 -16.76
C PRO A 105 -2.02 -9.49 -16.86
N ASP A 106 -2.27 -8.32 -16.25
CA ASP A 106 -1.35 -7.18 -16.24
C ASP A 106 -0.30 -7.24 -15.12
N ASP A 107 -0.23 -8.33 -14.37
CA ASP A 107 0.73 -8.49 -13.29
C ASP A 107 2.14 -8.63 -13.84
N ILE A 108 3.10 -8.07 -13.11
CA ILE A 108 4.50 -8.07 -13.49
C ILE A 108 5.18 -9.29 -12.88
N TYR A 109 5.75 -10.14 -13.72
CA TYR A 109 6.47 -11.33 -13.30
C TYR A 109 7.83 -10.97 -12.68
N VAL A 110 8.15 -11.58 -11.56
CA VAL A 110 9.44 -11.48 -10.86
C VAL A 110 10.09 -12.85 -10.81
N SER A 111 11.32 -12.95 -11.34
CA SER A 111 12.02 -14.23 -11.43
C SER A 111 12.49 -14.75 -10.07
N PRO A 112 12.63 -16.10 -9.90
CA PRO A 112 13.15 -16.70 -8.67
C PRO A 112 14.56 -16.23 -8.31
N SER A 113 15.37 -15.90 -9.29
CA SER A 113 16.72 -15.38 -9.11
C SER A 113 16.71 -14.00 -8.46
N GLN A 114 15.78 -13.12 -8.87
CA GLN A 114 15.59 -11.80 -8.25
C GLN A 114 15.05 -11.93 -6.84
N VAL A 115 14.05 -12.79 -6.62
CA VAL A 115 13.49 -13.06 -5.29
C VAL A 115 14.59 -13.48 -4.30
N ARG A 116 15.45 -14.43 -4.68
CA ARG A 116 16.55 -14.90 -3.84
C ARG A 116 17.66 -13.85 -3.66
N ARG A 117 18.07 -13.19 -4.75
CA ARG A 117 19.17 -12.20 -4.72
C ARG A 117 18.91 -11.04 -3.80
N PHE A 118 17.68 -10.53 -3.78
CA PHE A 118 17.29 -9.36 -2.98
C PHE A 118 16.55 -9.75 -1.69
N ASN A 119 16.44 -11.05 -1.39
CA ASN A 119 15.71 -11.57 -0.22
C ASN A 119 14.29 -10.98 -0.13
N LEU A 120 13.58 -11.02 -1.27
CA LEU A 120 12.21 -10.51 -1.37
C LEU A 120 11.22 -11.47 -0.71
N ARG A 121 10.19 -10.90 -0.10
CA ARG A 121 9.12 -11.64 0.55
C ARG A 121 7.76 -11.12 0.10
N THR A 122 6.74 -11.95 0.27
CA THR A 122 5.36 -11.53 0.04
C THR A 122 5.05 -10.28 0.88
N GLY A 123 4.39 -9.30 0.26
CA GLY A 123 4.08 -8.01 0.87
C GLY A 123 5.09 -6.89 0.60
N ASP A 124 6.29 -7.19 0.07
CA ASP A 124 7.23 -6.13 -0.33
C ASP A 124 6.66 -5.33 -1.50
N THR A 125 6.64 -4.00 -1.37
CA THR A 125 6.28 -3.09 -2.46
C THR A 125 7.53 -2.82 -3.29
N ILE A 126 7.49 -3.19 -4.56
CA ILE A 126 8.64 -3.13 -5.47
C ILE A 126 8.35 -2.16 -6.59
N ALA A 127 9.35 -1.35 -6.94
CA ALA A 127 9.34 -0.57 -8.16
C ALA A 127 10.64 -0.80 -8.95
N GLY A 128 10.53 -0.85 -10.27
CA GLY A 128 11.68 -1.08 -11.13
C GLY A 128 11.36 -1.06 -12.62
N GLU A 129 12.39 -1.25 -13.41
CA GLU A 129 12.28 -1.30 -14.87
C GLU A 129 11.64 -2.63 -15.30
N ILE A 130 10.71 -2.54 -16.22
CA ILE A 130 9.99 -3.68 -16.77
C ILE A 130 10.24 -3.80 -18.27
N ARG A 131 10.15 -5.01 -18.77
CA ARG A 131 10.20 -5.30 -20.23
C ARG A 131 8.87 -5.86 -20.70
N THR A 132 8.54 -5.56 -21.92
CA THR A 132 7.41 -6.18 -22.62
C THR A 132 7.61 -7.69 -22.78
N PRO A 133 6.53 -8.48 -22.82
CA PRO A 133 6.60 -9.92 -23.04
C PRO A 133 7.29 -10.23 -24.38
N LYS A 134 8.15 -11.24 -24.39
CA LYS A 134 8.70 -11.83 -25.61
C LYS A 134 7.68 -12.75 -26.27
N ASP A 135 7.93 -13.15 -27.50
CA ASP A 135 7.07 -14.11 -28.18
C ASP A 135 7.01 -15.43 -27.38
N GLY A 136 5.77 -15.80 -26.98
CA GLY A 136 5.51 -16.94 -26.12
C GLY A 136 5.37 -16.64 -24.62
N GLU A 137 5.75 -15.46 -24.15
CA GLU A 137 5.54 -15.03 -22.77
C GLU A 137 4.17 -14.34 -22.61
N ARG A 138 3.48 -14.60 -21.51
CA ARG A 138 2.17 -13.98 -21.19
C ARG A 138 2.28 -12.70 -20.38
N TYR A 139 3.33 -12.54 -19.58
CA TYR A 139 3.45 -11.50 -18.58
C TYR A 139 4.60 -10.55 -18.90
N VAL A 140 4.40 -9.29 -18.51
CA VAL A 140 5.48 -8.31 -18.42
C VAL A 140 6.47 -8.78 -17.35
N ALA A 141 7.76 -8.64 -17.56
CA ALA A 141 8.77 -9.10 -16.61
C ALA A 141 9.59 -7.96 -16.03
N LEU A 142 9.88 -8.02 -14.74
CA LEU A 142 10.80 -7.11 -14.06
C LEU A 142 12.24 -7.40 -14.53
N THR A 143 12.93 -6.38 -15.06
CA THR A 143 14.34 -6.49 -15.52
C THR A 143 15.29 -6.01 -14.45
N LYS A 144 15.07 -4.82 -13.92
CA LYS A 144 15.93 -4.19 -12.93
C LYS A 144 15.10 -3.65 -11.76
N LEU A 145 15.48 -4.03 -10.57
CA LEU A 145 14.86 -3.59 -9.34
C LEU A 145 15.50 -2.27 -8.91
N GLU A 146 14.69 -1.24 -8.67
CA GLU A 146 15.16 0.08 -8.27
C GLU A 146 14.89 0.38 -6.80
N SER A 147 13.71 0.01 -6.31
CA SER A 147 13.38 0.22 -4.91
C SER A 147 12.54 -0.90 -4.32
N ILE A 148 12.71 -1.11 -3.00
CA ILE A 148 11.92 -2.01 -2.17
C ILE A 148 11.35 -1.18 -1.03
N ASN A 149 10.02 -1.13 -0.89
CA ASN A 149 9.30 -0.35 0.13
C ASN A 149 9.70 1.15 0.17
N GLY A 150 10.15 1.68 -0.99
CA GLY A 150 10.61 3.07 -1.14
C GLY A 150 12.07 3.30 -0.74
N PHE A 151 12.84 2.24 -0.48
CA PHE A 151 14.28 2.30 -0.16
C PHE A 151 15.11 1.60 -1.24
N PRO A 152 16.41 1.96 -1.39
CA PRO A 152 17.30 1.23 -2.28
C PRO A 152 17.41 -0.26 -1.90
N PRO A 153 17.64 -1.16 -2.88
CA PRO A 153 17.69 -2.61 -2.63
C PRO A 153 18.75 -3.04 -1.61
N GLU A 154 19.83 -2.27 -1.46
CA GLU A 154 20.90 -2.55 -0.50
C GLU A 154 20.43 -2.42 0.95
N ALA A 155 19.49 -1.51 1.23
CA ALA A 155 18.93 -1.31 2.56
C ALA A 155 18.14 -2.52 3.06
N ASN A 156 17.60 -3.35 2.14
CA ASN A 156 16.82 -4.53 2.47
C ASN A 156 17.65 -5.67 3.10
N LYS A 157 18.98 -5.67 2.90
CA LYS A 157 19.86 -6.73 3.42
C LYS A 157 19.98 -6.73 4.94
N ASN A 158 19.86 -5.58 5.57
CA ASN A 158 20.09 -5.38 7.01
C ASN A 158 18.79 -5.17 7.80
N LYS A 159 17.63 -5.46 7.22
CA LYS A 159 16.35 -5.32 7.91
C LYS A 159 16.17 -6.40 8.98
N ILE A 160 15.57 -6.02 10.11
CA ILE A 160 15.12 -6.96 11.13
C ILE A 160 13.75 -7.48 10.69
N MET A 161 13.56 -8.78 10.66
CA MET A 161 12.28 -9.40 10.32
C MET A 161 11.23 -9.05 11.38
N PHE A 162 9.97 -8.89 10.95
CA PHE A 162 8.87 -8.54 11.84
C PHE A 162 8.74 -9.52 13.01
N GLU A 163 8.92 -10.81 12.76
CA GLU A 163 8.83 -11.87 13.75
C GLU A 163 9.90 -11.77 14.86
N ASN A 164 10.99 -11.08 14.58
CA ASN A 164 12.11 -10.87 15.53
C ASN A 164 12.02 -9.54 16.28
N LEU A 165 10.98 -8.73 16.02
CA LEU A 165 10.76 -7.47 16.73
C LEU A 165 10.21 -7.74 18.13
N THR A 166 10.74 -7.02 19.12
CA THR A 166 10.24 -7.09 20.50
C THR A 166 8.92 -6.31 20.61
N PRO A 167 7.80 -6.96 21.01
CA PRO A 167 6.56 -6.26 21.25
C PRO A 167 6.67 -5.38 22.50
N LEU A 168 6.23 -4.14 22.37
CA LEU A 168 6.21 -3.16 23.45
C LEU A 168 4.79 -2.71 23.75
N HIS A 169 4.54 -2.27 24.99
CA HIS A 169 3.30 -1.57 25.30
C HIS A 169 3.23 -0.23 24.54
N PRO A 170 2.04 0.20 24.09
CA PRO A 170 1.87 1.47 23.43
C PRO A 170 2.28 2.63 24.34
N THR A 171 3.32 3.38 23.97
CA THR A 171 3.79 4.56 24.73
C THR A 171 3.47 5.87 24.03
N ARG A 172 3.22 5.82 22.71
CA ARG A 172 2.92 6.98 21.88
C ARG A 172 1.42 7.01 21.56
N HIS A 173 0.74 8.07 21.99
CA HIS A 173 -0.67 8.29 21.69
C HIS A 173 -0.86 8.70 20.22
N LEU A 174 -1.79 8.06 19.51
CA LEU A 174 -2.27 8.47 18.20
C LEU A 174 -3.46 9.41 18.40
N ARG A 175 -3.19 10.71 18.45
CA ARG A 175 -4.22 11.72 18.65
C ARG A 175 -5.19 11.76 17.47
N LEU A 176 -6.46 11.60 17.75
CA LEU A 176 -7.54 11.64 16.77
C LEU A 176 -8.25 13.00 16.73
N GLU A 177 -8.26 13.75 17.84
CA GLU A 177 -8.86 15.09 17.87
C GLU A 177 -8.15 16.02 16.87
N ARG A 178 -8.95 16.65 16.01
CA ARG A 178 -8.50 17.61 15.00
C ARG A 178 -8.88 19.04 15.44
N ASP A 179 -8.11 20.02 15.00
CA ASP A 179 -8.43 21.44 15.26
C ASP A 179 -9.46 21.97 14.23
N ILE A 180 -10.65 21.35 14.22
CA ILE A 180 -11.77 21.73 13.35
C ILE A 180 -13.06 21.85 14.16
N LYS A 181 -13.93 22.78 13.76
CA LYS A 181 -15.27 22.96 14.33
C LYS A 181 -16.31 22.16 13.52
N ALA A 182 -16.20 20.86 13.52
CA ALA A 182 -17.13 19.98 12.81
C ALA A 182 -17.60 18.85 13.74
N ASP A 183 -18.79 18.33 13.46
CA ASP A 183 -19.38 17.23 14.24
C ASP A 183 -18.54 15.96 14.23
N GLU A 184 -17.80 15.72 13.14
CA GLU A 184 -16.83 14.63 13.04
C GLU A 184 -15.78 14.67 14.16
N ASN A 185 -15.38 15.87 14.59
CA ASN A 185 -14.37 16.03 15.63
C ASN A 185 -14.87 15.61 17.01
N ILE A 186 -16.18 15.64 17.24
CA ILE A 186 -16.79 15.19 18.51
C ILE A 186 -16.49 13.71 18.71
N THR A 187 -16.68 12.87 17.70
CA THR A 187 -16.37 11.45 17.76
C THR A 187 -14.90 11.20 18.09
N SER A 188 -13.98 11.87 17.39
CA SER A 188 -12.54 11.74 17.59
C SER A 188 -12.13 12.18 19.01
N ARG A 189 -12.67 13.30 19.48
CA ARG A 189 -12.42 13.83 20.84
C ARG A 189 -12.93 12.89 21.93
N VAL A 190 -14.12 12.31 21.75
CA VAL A 190 -14.69 11.35 22.71
C VAL A 190 -13.81 10.10 22.78
N ILE A 191 -13.31 9.59 21.64
CA ILE A 191 -12.39 8.44 21.61
C ILE A 191 -11.11 8.79 22.39
N ASP A 192 -10.48 9.93 22.10
CA ASP A 192 -9.24 10.34 22.76
C ASP A 192 -9.40 10.50 24.30
N MET A 193 -10.58 10.91 24.75
CA MET A 193 -10.86 11.09 26.18
C MET A 193 -11.18 9.78 26.90
N ILE A 194 -11.91 8.86 26.27
CA ILE A 194 -12.46 7.66 26.94
C ILE A 194 -11.64 6.41 26.63
N ALA A 195 -11.17 6.28 25.38
CA ALA A 195 -10.46 5.10 24.88
C ALA A 195 -9.29 5.51 23.98
N PRO A 196 -8.27 6.22 24.51
CA PRO A 196 -7.14 6.68 23.71
C PRO A 196 -6.42 5.53 23.03
N VAL A 197 -6.07 5.72 21.75
CA VAL A 197 -5.40 4.72 20.94
C VAL A 197 -3.91 5.02 20.88
N GLY A 198 -3.08 4.04 21.19
CA GLY A 198 -1.63 4.15 21.10
C GLY A 198 -1.03 3.43 19.89
N ALA A 199 0.15 3.87 19.45
CA ALA A 199 0.88 3.21 18.39
C ALA A 199 1.29 1.77 18.81
N GLY A 200 0.90 0.76 17.99
CA GLY A 200 1.07 -0.65 18.30
C GLY A 200 -0.13 -1.29 19.03
N GLN A 201 -1.17 -0.52 19.36
CA GLN A 201 -2.36 -1.02 20.02
C GLN A 201 -3.32 -1.70 19.03
N ARG A 202 -4.01 -2.75 19.52
CA ARG A 202 -5.17 -3.34 18.87
C ARG A 202 -6.43 -2.83 19.55
N GLY A 203 -7.33 -2.21 18.79
CA GLY A 203 -8.63 -1.73 19.25
C GLY A 203 -9.76 -2.53 18.62
N LEU A 204 -10.82 -2.77 19.37
CA LEU A 204 -12.04 -3.41 18.88
C LEU A 204 -13.22 -2.45 19.02
N ILE A 205 -13.92 -2.21 17.91
CA ILE A 205 -15.15 -1.42 17.87
C ILE A 205 -16.32 -2.39 17.85
N VAL A 206 -17.08 -2.45 18.94
CA VAL A 206 -18.28 -3.27 19.07
C VAL A 206 -19.50 -2.38 18.96
N SER A 207 -20.38 -2.71 18.01
CA SER A 207 -21.60 -1.92 17.80
C SER A 207 -22.73 -2.79 17.24
N PRO A 208 -24.00 -2.50 17.57
CA PRO A 208 -25.11 -3.14 16.90
C PRO A 208 -25.19 -2.75 15.42
N PRO A 209 -25.90 -3.51 14.59
CA PRO A 209 -26.14 -3.14 13.20
C PRO A 209 -26.77 -1.75 13.08
N LYS A 210 -26.38 -0.97 12.06
CA LYS A 210 -26.90 0.39 11.76
C LYS A 210 -26.66 1.45 12.87
N SER A 211 -25.67 1.27 13.72
CA SER A 211 -25.34 2.22 14.79
C SER A 211 -24.22 3.23 14.44
N GLY A 212 -23.83 3.30 13.16
CA GLY A 212 -22.82 4.26 12.69
C GLY A 212 -21.36 3.78 12.75
N LYS A 213 -21.12 2.46 12.83
CA LYS A 213 -19.76 1.88 12.84
C LYS A 213 -18.90 2.38 11.68
N THR A 214 -19.42 2.33 10.46
CA THR A 214 -18.69 2.78 9.24
C THR A 214 -18.34 4.27 9.32
N VAL A 215 -19.27 5.10 9.79
CA VAL A 215 -19.02 6.56 10.01
C VAL A 215 -17.92 6.78 11.03
N MET A 216 -17.91 6.00 12.13
CA MET A 216 -16.85 6.06 13.14
C MET A 216 -15.49 5.70 12.54
N LEU A 217 -15.41 4.63 11.72
CA LEU A 217 -14.18 4.25 11.04
C LEU A 217 -13.71 5.32 10.04
N GLN A 218 -14.62 5.95 9.29
CA GLN A 218 -14.30 7.08 8.41
C GLN A 218 -13.73 8.26 9.22
N ASN A 219 -14.34 8.63 10.34
CA ASN A 219 -13.85 9.70 11.21
C ASN A 219 -12.45 9.40 11.76
N ILE A 220 -12.18 8.15 12.16
CA ILE A 220 -10.85 7.72 12.62
C ILE A 220 -9.85 7.81 11.45
N ALA A 221 -10.23 7.34 10.25
CA ALA A 221 -9.38 7.41 9.06
C ALA A 221 -9.02 8.85 8.70
N HIS A 222 -10.00 9.76 8.71
CA HIS A 222 -9.79 11.19 8.46
C HIS A 222 -8.88 11.82 9.52
N ALA A 223 -9.08 11.47 10.78
CA ALA A 223 -8.27 11.98 11.89
C ALA A 223 -6.81 11.53 11.77
N ILE A 224 -6.57 10.26 11.49
CA ILE A 224 -5.21 9.72 11.29
C ILE A 224 -4.54 10.39 10.09
N SER A 225 -5.23 10.48 8.95
CA SER A 225 -4.68 11.10 7.74
C SER A 225 -4.34 12.59 7.92
N ALA A 226 -5.09 13.30 8.78
CA ALA A 226 -4.87 14.73 9.05
C ALA A 226 -3.76 14.96 10.07
N ASN A 227 -3.75 14.21 11.18
CA ASN A 227 -2.86 14.44 12.31
C ASN A 227 -1.52 13.70 12.17
N HIS A 228 -1.50 12.59 11.43
CA HIS A 228 -0.36 11.67 11.29
C HIS A 228 -0.07 11.36 9.82
N PRO A 229 0.36 12.36 9.02
CA PRO A 229 0.63 12.17 7.59
C PRO A 229 1.80 11.21 7.30
N GLU A 230 2.62 10.91 8.30
CA GLU A 230 3.73 9.93 8.23
C GLU A 230 3.25 8.48 8.33
N VAL A 231 2.05 8.25 8.86
CA VAL A 231 1.48 6.92 9.06
C VAL A 231 0.90 6.38 7.75
N VAL A 232 1.21 5.14 7.44
CA VAL A 232 0.57 4.44 6.32
C VAL A 232 -0.78 3.90 6.77
N LEU A 233 -1.86 4.47 6.24
CA LEU A 233 -3.21 4.05 6.54
C LEU A 233 -3.70 3.05 5.49
N ILE A 234 -4.11 1.86 5.95
CA ILE A 234 -4.73 0.83 5.12
C ILE A 234 -6.13 0.54 5.66
N VAL A 235 -7.13 0.62 4.79
CA VAL A 235 -8.51 0.26 5.12
C VAL A 235 -8.81 -1.07 4.42
N LEU A 236 -9.13 -2.09 5.22
CA LEU A 236 -9.44 -3.43 4.74
C LEU A 236 -10.92 -3.72 4.94
N LEU A 237 -11.65 -3.82 3.84
CA LEU A 237 -13.08 -4.07 3.81
C LEU A 237 -13.34 -5.52 3.35
N ILE A 238 -13.92 -6.34 4.23
CA ILE A 238 -14.17 -7.77 3.96
C ILE A 238 -15.67 -8.05 3.96
N ASP A 239 -16.16 -8.59 2.85
CA ASP A 239 -17.57 -8.95 2.67
C ASP A 239 -18.51 -7.73 2.80
N GLU A 240 -18.00 -6.54 2.41
CA GLU A 240 -18.77 -5.29 2.39
C GLU A 240 -19.40 -5.02 1.03
N ARG A 241 -20.37 -4.10 1.01
CA ARG A 241 -21.09 -3.76 -0.22
C ARG A 241 -20.27 -2.85 -1.13
N PRO A 242 -20.37 -2.98 -2.47
CA PRO A 242 -19.62 -2.14 -3.42
C PRO A 242 -19.82 -0.64 -3.24
N GLU A 243 -21.03 -0.20 -2.84
CA GLU A 243 -21.32 1.20 -2.56
C GLU A 243 -20.54 1.73 -1.34
N GLU A 244 -20.41 0.93 -0.28
CA GLU A 244 -19.63 1.29 0.93
C GLU A 244 -18.13 1.34 0.61
N VAL A 245 -17.64 0.42 -0.22
CA VAL A 245 -16.27 0.43 -0.73
C VAL A 245 -15.99 1.70 -1.53
N THR A 246 -16.89 2.06 -2.44
CA THR A 246 -16.76 3.26 -3.27
C THR A 246 -16.76 4.54 -2.43
N GLU A 247 -17.62 4.63 -1.43
CA GLU A 247 -17.68 5.76 -0.51
C GLU A 247 -16.39 5.89 0.30
N MET A 248 -15.90 4.79 0.87
CA MET A 248 -14.64 4.77 1.62
C MET A 248 -13.45 5.19 0.76
N THR A 249 -13.36 4.69 -0.48
CA THR A 249 -12.31 5.04 -1.43
C THR A 249 -12.32 6.53 -1.81
N ARG A 250 -13.49 7.15 -1.86
CA ARG A 250 -13.61 8.58 -2.18
C ARG A 250 -13.30 9.50 -1.01
N THR A 251 -13.61 9.06 0.21
CA THR A 251 -13.52 9.90 1.41
C THR A 251 -12.20 9.77 2.14
N VAL A 252 -11.58 8.60 2.15
CA VAL A 252 -10.38 8.32 2.93
C VAL A 252 -9.11 8.54 2.12
N LYS A 253 -8.16 9.28 2.69
CA LYS A 253 -6.80 9.43 2.14
C LYS A 253 -5.92 8.31 2.67
N GLY A 254 -6.02 7.14 2.07
CA GLY A 254 -5.28 5.95 2.45
C GLY A 254 -5.44 4.88 1.37
N GLU A 255 -4.81 3.76 1.57
CA GLU A 255 -4.99 2.61 0.68
C GLU A 255 -6.25 1.85 1.11
N VAL A 256 -7.25 1.76 0.22
CA VAL A 256 -8.48 1.01 0.46
C VAL A 256 -8.41 -0.29 -0.32
N VAL A 257 -8.43 -1.40 0.40
CA VAL A 257 -8.41 -2.76 -0.15
C VAL A 257 -9.71 -3.44 0.24
N ALA A 258 -10.41 -4.00 -0.73
CA ALA A 258 -11.72 -4.57 -0.49
C ALA A 258 -11.88 -5.94 -1.14
N SER A 259 -12.67 -6.78 -0.49
CA SER A 259 -13.24 -7.98 -1.07
C SER A 259 -14.75 -7.97 -0.78
N THR A 260 -15.54 -7.84 -1.84
CA THR A 260 -16.98 -7.60 -1.76
C THR A 260 -17.75 -8.89 -1.47
N PHE A 261 -19.02 -8.77 -1.06
CA PHE A 261 -19.84 -9.88 -0.58
C PHE A 261 -20.14 -10.96 -1.63
N ASP A 262 -20.00 -10.65 -2.91
CA ASP A 262 -20.17 -11.55 -4.05
C ASP A 262 -18.96 -12.44 -4.32
N GLU A 263 -17.87 -12.24 -3.61
CA GLU A 263 -16.63 -12.98 -3.76
C GLU A 263 -16.56 -14.20 -2.82
N PRO A 264 -15.83 -15.25 -3.20
CA PRO A 264 -15.69 -16.45 -2.37
C PRO A 264 -14.84 -16.18 -1.11
N ALA A 265 -15.09 -16.97 -0.04
CA ALA A 265 -14.37 -16.87 1.24
C ALA A 265 -12.84 -16.98 1.10
N THR A 266 -12.35 -17.83 0.21
CA THR A 266 -10.92 -17.99 -0.10
C THR A 266 -10.28 -16.67 -0.51
N ARG A 267 -11.00 -15.82 -1.25
CA ARG A 267 -10.53 -14.52 -1.64
C ARG A 267 -10.44 -13.54 -0.46
N HIS A 268 -11.45 -13.53 0.41
CA HIS A 268 -11.43 -12.70 1.62
C HIS A 268 -10.18 -12.98 2.46
N VAL A 269 -9.83 -14.27 2.61
CA VAL A 269 -8.62 -14.70 3.32
C VAL A 269 -7.36 -14.24 2.60
N ALA A 270 -7.25 -14.51 1.29
CA ALA A 270 -6.05 -14.14 0.51
C ALA A 270 -5.77 -12.63 0.53
N VAL A 271 -6.81 -11.81 0.38
CA VAL A 271 -6.68 -10.35 0.45
C VAL A 271 -6.22 -9.88 1.83
N ALA A 272 -6.80 -10.45 2.90
CA ALA A 272 -6.41 -10.11 4.27
C ALA A 272 -4.95 -10.51 4.56
N GLU A 273 -4.53 -11.69 4.14
CA GLU A 273 -3.14 -12.15 4.28
C GLU A 273 -2.16 -11.24 3.54
N MET A 274 -2.49 -10.84 2.31
CA MET A 274 -1.65 -9.94 1.53
C MET A 274 -1.48 -8.57 2.23
N VAL A 275 -2.57 -8.00 2.76
CA VAL A 275 -2.54 -6.73 3.50
C VAL A 275 -1.70 -6.85 4.76
N ILE A 276 -1.83 -7.95 5.52
CA ILE A 276 -1.05 -8.20 6.74
C ILE A 276 0.44 -8.34 6.40
N GLU A 277 0.79 -9.11 5.38
CA GLU A 277 2.18 -9.27 4.96
C GLU A 277 2.77 -7.95 4.48
N LYS A 278 2.01 -7.14 3.70
CA LYS A 278 2.44 -5.78 3.32
C LYS A 278 2.69 -4.91 4.54
N ALA A 279 1.80 -4.91 5.51
CA ALA A 279 1.97 -4.14 6.74
C ALA A 279 3.22 -4.55 7.52
N LYS A 280 3.49 -5.86 7.64
CA LYS A 280 4.73 -6.37 8.27
C LYS A 280 5.97 -5.86 7.55
N ARG A 281 5.99 -5.90 6.20
CA ARG A 281 7.13 -5.39 5.40
C ARG A 281 7.36 -3.89 5.62
N LEU A 282 6.29 -3.09 5.70
CA LEU A 282 6.39 -1.66 5.98
C LEU A 282 6.96 -1.39 7.39
N VAL A 283 6.54 -2.14 8.40
CA VAL A 283 7.06 -2.04 9.78
C VAL A 283 8.54 -2.43 9.85
N GLU A 284 9.00 -3.45 9.11
CA GLU A 284 10.43 -3.80 8.99
C GLU A 284 11.28 -2.62 8.49
N HIS A 285 10.67 -1.73 7.69
CA HIS A 285 11.27 -0.49 7.22
C HIS A 285 10.99 0.73 8.11
N LYS A 286 10.59 0.49 9.38
CA LYS A 286 10.33 1.54 10.40
C LYS A 286 9.22 2.52 10.00
N LYS A 287 8.27 2.10 9.20
CA LYS A 287 7.05 2.86 8.92
C LYS A 287 5.98 2.48 9.92
N ASP A 288 5.28 3.48 10.43
CA ASP A 288 4.09 3.25 11.24
C ASP A 288 2.92 2.90 10.32
N VAL A 289 2.19 1.85 10.65
CA VAL A 289 1.07 1.36 9.85
C VAL A 289 -0.17 1.27 10.73
N VAL A 290 -1.28 1.79 10.25
CA VAL A 290 -2.60 1.61 10.85
C VAL A 290 -3.48 0.85 9.88
N ILE A 291 -4.08 -0.24 10.34
CA ILE A 291 -5.06 -1.02 9.58
C ILE A 291 -6.42 -0.83 10.22
N LEU A 292 -7.38 -0.34 9.45
CA LEU A 292 -8.80 -0.29 9.82
C LEU A 292 -9.52 -1.44 9.14
N LEU A 293 -10.02 -2.39 9.92
CA LEU A 293 -10.68 -3.59 9.41
C LEU A 293 -12.21 -3.52 9.62
N ASP A 294 -12.97 -3.61 8.55
CA ASP A 294 -14.41 -3.79 8.56
C ASP A 294 -14.79 -5.04 7.73
N SER A 295 -15.20 -6.18 8.27
CA SER A 295 -15.30 -6.45 9.69
C SER A 295 -14.59 -7.76 10.08
N ILE A 296 -14.06 -7.79 11.28
CA ILE A 296 -13.37 -8.99 11.82
C ILE A 296 -14.31 -10.20 11.90
N THR A 297 -15.60 -10.00 12.16
CA THR A 297 -16.60 -11.10 12.24
C THR A 297 -16.73 -11.81 10.89
N ARG A 298 -16.77 -11.05 9.79
CA ARG A 298 -16.89 -11.61 8.44
C ARG A 298 -15.59 -12.29 8.01
N LEU A 299 -14.46 -11.71 8.35
CA LEU A 299 -13.15 -12.34 8.13
C LEU A 299 -13.03 -13.67 8.89
N ALA A 300 -13.45 -13.73 10.15
CA ALA A 300 -13.42 -14.96 10.94
C ALA A 300 -14.34 -16.06 10.34
N ARG A 301 -15.50 -15.68 9.80
CA ARG A 301 -16.34 -16.61 9.05
C ARG A 301 -15.64 -17.15 7.80
N ALA A 302 -14.97 -16.30 7.06
CA ALA A 302 -14.21 -16.72 5.88
C ALA A 302 -13.13 -17.74 6.25
N TYR A 303 -12.35 -17.51 7.30
CA TYR A 303 -11.36 -18.46 7.80
C TYR A 303 -11.96 -19.79 8.28
N ASN A 304 -13.19 -19.79 8.81
CA ASN A 304 -13.87 -21.02 9.21
C ASN A 304 -14.42 -21.83 8.02
N THR A 305 -14.51 -21.21 6.84
CA THR A 305 -15.06 -21.84 5.63
C THR A 305 -13.96 -22.41 4.74
N VAL A 306 -12.74 -21.87 4.84
CA VAL A 306 -11.56 -22.29 4.09
C VAL A 306 -10.76 -23.30 4.90
#